data_8c4ea6341ae919ecb53eaa030d7f2d6e
#
_entry.id   8c4ea6341ae919ecb53eaa030d7f2d6e
#
_cell.length_a   1.000
_cell.length_b   1.000
_cell.length_c   1.000
_cell.angle_alpha   90.00
_cell.angle_beta   90.00
_cell.angle_gamma   90.00
#
_symmetry.space_group_name_H-M   'P 1'
#
loop_
_entity.id
_entity.type
_entity.pdbx_description
1 polymer ?
#
loop_
_entity_poly.entity_id
_entity_poly.type
_entity_poly.pdbx_seq_one_letter_code
_entity_poly.pdbx_strand_id
1 'polypeptide(L)'
;MELKDLNTKRTLQTGVAYHGNRMPSHARKDLEEIAKADMDVVVHMLSHIDWRRHKAPITDIFRTTESLGMEVWVDNWGMAGAPGDSSHFLCDHPDGHMIFSNGDMHPRMVCYNNPVFHQFAKDWLDTVAEMGAKTVFWDEPCLPKKSMTDGTGEAYTCCCPRCKALFEEKYGRPMPILADEEVAEFRKDTMVNFFRVVTDYAHTLGIRNTCCFMPGEYMNMLDAVREVAALPHMDNLGVDPYWYSRNRYKHPYEYVYGYTKQMMDIATEYEKEHNVWIQTYAVPAGREDEIVQAAEAAYDAGGRCVLAWSYAGGESNDYRADRPERTWIATVEAMRRIRQLERDRILAENRAKYMK
;
A
#
# COMPACT_ATOMS: atom_id res chain seq x y z
N MET A 1 24.00 -13.45 32.28
CA MET A 1 23.28 -13.55 30.98
C MET A 1 22.97 -12.12 30.57
N GLU A 2 23.82 -11.58 29.69
CA GLU A 2 23.70 -10.19 29.29
C GLU A 2 22.51 -10.00 28.38
N LEU A 3 21.78 -8.89 28.58
CA LEU A 3 20.58 -8.49 27.82
C LEU A 3 20.84 -8.25 26.31
N LYS A 4 22.04 -8.55 25.82
CA LYS A 4 22.47 -8.38 24.43
C LYS A 4 22.14 -9.56 23.50
N ASP A 5 21.72 -10.71 24.02
CA ASP A 5 21.46 -11.91 23.19
C ASP A 5 19.98 -12.11 22.82
N LEU A 6 19.14 -11.16 23.12
CA LEU A 6 17.79 -11.11 22.58
C LEU A 6 17.80 -10.37 21.23
N ASN A 7 18.52 -10.91 20.26
CA ASN A 7 18.31 -10.57 18.84
C ASN A 7 16.98 -11.23 18.36
N THR A 8 15.93 -10.95 19.09
CA THR A 8 14.57 -11.26 18.68
C THR A 8 14.24 -10.29 17.56
N LYS A 9 14.07 -10.77 16.30
CA LYS A 9 13.27 -10.08 15.29
C LYS A 9 12.12 -9.44 16.04
N ARG A 10 12.02 -8.10 15.97
CA ARG A 10 10.91 -7.41 16.62
C ARG A 10 9.62 -8.06 16.11
N THR A 11 8.82 -8.60 17.00
CA THR A 11 7.57 -9.25 16.66
C THR A 11 6.53 -8.24 16.15
N LEU A 12 6.72 -6.96 16.45
CA LEU A 12 5.92 -5.83 15.98
C LEU A 12 6.82 -4.83 15.26
N GLN A 13 6.50 -4.51 14.02
CA GLN A 13 7.08 -3.42 13.24
C GLN A 13 6.15 -2.21 13.22
N THR A 14 6.72 -1.01 13.27
CA THR A 14 6.00 0.24 13.05
C THR A 14 6.72 1.06 11.99
N GLY A 15 5.97 1.88 11.25
CA GLY A 15 6.57 2.69 10.21
C GLY A 15 5.68 3.82 9.73
N VAL A 16 6.21 4.56 8.77
CA VAL A 16 5.52 5.72 8.22
C VAL A 16 5.85 5.93 6.75
N ALA A 17 4.87 6.40 5.97
CA ALA A 17 5.10 6.87 4.62
C ALA A 17 5.79 8.25 4.65
N TYR A 18 6.80 8.41 3.81
CA TYR A 18 7.56 9.65 3.68
C TYR A 18 7.64 10.09 2.22
N HIS A 19 7.11 11.26 1.94
CA HIS A 19 7.03 11.81 0.58
C HIS A 19 7.11 13.35 0.58
N GLY A 20 7.23 13.92 -0.62
CA GLY A 20 7.19 15.38 -0.84
C GLY A 20 8.54 16.07 -0.72
N ASN A 21 9.55 15.47 -0.09
CA ASN A 21 10.88 16.08 0.05
C ASN A 21 11.92 15.35 -0.82
N ARG A 22 12.48 16.08 -1.78
CA ARG A 22 13.50 15.59 -2.73
C ARG A 22 14.90 16.15 -2.45
N MET A 23 15.05 16.90 -1.34
CA MET A 23 16.33 17.48 -0.92
C MET A 23 16.96 16.65 0.19
N PRO A 24 18.07 15.91 -0.04
CA PRO A 24 18.66 15.01 0.95
C PRO A 24 19.00 15.68 2.30
N SER A 25 19.41 16.94 2.27
CA SER A 25 19.74 17.70 3.51
C SER A 25 18.50 18.01 4.37
N HIS A 26 17.33 18.19 3.75
CA HIS A 26 16.07 18.39 4.47
C HIS A 26 15.52 17.04 4.91
N ALA A 27 15.45 16.07 4.01
CA ALA A 27 14.99 14.72 4.31
C ALA A 27 15.75 14.07 5.46
N ARG A 28 17.06 14.33 5.61
CA ARG A 28 17.86 13.84 6.75
C ARG A 28 17.26 14.25 8.08
N LYS A 29 16.82 15.51 8.25
CA LYS A 29 16.25 16.00 9.51
C LYS A 29 14.95 15.28 9.86
N ASP A 30 14.09 15.11 8.85
CA ASP A 30 12.82 14.42 8.99
C ASP A 30 13.06 12.94 9.34
N LEU A 31 14.00 12.28 8.67
CA LEU A 31 14.36 10.88 8.92
C LEU A 31 15.00 10.68 10.30
N GLU A 32 15.80 11.63 10.78
CA GLU A 32 16.33 11.62 12.16
C GLU A 32 15.21 11.76 13.21
N GLU A 33 14.15 12.52 12.90
CA GLU A 33 12.96 12.62 13.75
C GLU A 33 12.16 11.31 13.73
N ILE A 34 11.96 10.72 12.56
CA ILE A 34 11.29 9.41 12.39
C ILE A 34 12.06 8.32 13.16
N ALA A 35 13.38 8.29 13.06
CA ALA A 35 14.22 7.34 13.80
C ALA A 35 14.12 7.52 15.33
N LYS A 36 14.09 8.77 15.83
CA LYS A 36 13.85 9.09 17.26
C LYS A 36 12.47 8.65 17.74
N ALA A 37 11.50 8.54 16.84
CA ALA A 37 10.18 7.99 17.12
C ALA A 37 10.16 6.45 17.19
N ASP A 38 11.32 5.80 17.02
CA ASP A 38 11.52 4.33 17.06
C ASP A 38 10.74 3.59 15.96
N MET A 39 10.65 4.19 14.75
CA MET A 39 10.08 3.54 13.58
C MET A 39 11.06 2.54 12.98
N ASP A 40 10.54 1.40 12.50
CA ASP A 40 11.34 0.34 11.86
C ASP A 40 11.39 0.49 10.34
N VAL A 41 10.32 1.03 9.75
CA VAL A 41 10.11 1.08 8.30
C VAL A 41 9.79 2.50 7.86
N VAL A 42 10.40 2.93 6.77
CA VAL A 42 10.00 4.14 6.03
C VAL A 42 9.60 3.73 4.61
N VAL A 43 8.35 4.02 4.25
CA VAL A 43 7.84 3.77 2.90
C VAL A 43 8.03 5.04 2.09
N HIS A 44 8.97 5.00 1.15
CA HIS A 44 9.31 6.11 0.28
C HIS A 44 8.55 6.04 -1.04
N MET A 45 8.03 7.17 -1.49
CA MET A 45 7.42 7.28 -2.81
C MET A 45 8.51 7.36 -3.90
N LEU A 46 8.29 6.63 -4.99
CA LEU A 46 9.10 6.75 -6.21
C LEU A 46 8.17 6.87 -7.41
N SER A 47 7.64 8.07 -7.61
CA SER A 47 6.76 8.37 -8.74
C SER A 47 7.51 8.31 -10.08
N HIS A 48 6.76 8.33 -11.19
CA HIS A 48 7.37 8.37 -12.52
C HIS A 48 8.27 9.62 -12.71
N ILE A 49 7.91 10.76 -12.12
CA ILE A 49 8.73 11.99 -12.14
C ILE A 49 10.00 11.80 -11.29
N ASP A 50 9.88 11.17 -10.13
CA ASP A 50 11.00 10.89 -9.25
C ASP A 50 12.01 9.96 -9.93
N TRP A 51 11.54 8.88 -10.52
CA TRP A 51 12.36 7.97 -11.30
C TRP A 51 13.13 8.69 -12.42
N ARG A 52 12.44 9.52 -13.22
CA ARG A 52 13.05 10.20 -14.37
C ARG A 52 13.98 11.35 -14.03
N ARG A 53 13.75 12.07 -12.92
CA ARG A 53 14.41 13.34 -12.63
C ARG A 53 15.12 13.43 -11.30
N HIS A 54 14.75 12.59 -10.34
CA HIS A 54 15.21 12.70 -8.95
C HIS A 54 15.83 11.41 -8.40
N LYS A 55 16.21 10.45 -9.28
CA LYS A 55 16.79 9.17 -8.90
C LYS A 55 17.97 9.32 -7.94
N ALA A 56 18.97 10.13 -8.27
CA ALA A 56 20.16 10.28 -7.45
C ALA A 56 19.87 10.86 -6.04
N PRO A 57 19.16 12.01 -5.87
CA PRO A 57 18.86 12.53 -4.56
C PRO A 57 17.96 11.59 -3.74
N ILE A 58 17.02 10.88 -4.36
CA ILE A 58 16.18 9.90 -3.64
C ILE A 58 17.01 8.68 -3.22
N THR A 59 17.96 8.23 -4.02
CA THR A 59 18.91 7.19 -3.60
C THR A 59 19.70 7.60 -2.35
N ASP A 60 20.12 8.86 -2.25
CA ASP A 60 20.80 9.38 -1.07
C ASP A 60 19.86 9.44 0.16
N ILE A 61 18.58 9.71 -0.07
CA ILE A 61 17.54 9.65 0.98
C ILE A 61 17.35 8.21 1.47
N PHE A 62 17.28 7.21 0.58
CA PHE A 62 17.21 5.78 0.95
C PHE A 62 18.40 5.37 1.80
N ARG A 63 19.62 5.69 1.37
CA ARG A 63 20.85 5.42 2.14
C ARG A 63 20.85 6.09 3.52
N THR A 64 20.27 7.29 3.60
CA THR A 64 20.10 7.97 4.89
C THR A 64 19.16 7.19 5.80
N THR A 65 18.02 6.73 5.29
CA THR A 65 17.06 5.90 6.04
C THR A 65 17.73 4.63 6.57
N GLU A 66 18.45 3.89 5.71
CA GLU A 66 19.19 2.67 6.13
C GLU A 66 20.29 2.97 7.16
N SER A 67 21.02 4.08 6.99
CA SER A 67 22.06 4.49 7.95
C SER A 67 21.55 4.82 9.34
N LEU A 68 20.25 5.15 9.44
CA LEU A 68 19.53 5.39 10.70
C LEU A 68 18.91 4.11 11.29
N GLY A 69 19.12 2.96 10.63
CA GLY A 69 18.66 1.64 11.09
C GLY A 69 17.21 1.29 10.72
N MET A 70 16.61 2.02 9.80
CA MET A 70 15.25 1.77 9.32
C MET A 70 15.27 1.06 7.96
N GLU A 71 14.27 0.21 7.72
CA GLU A 71 14.06 -0.44 6.42
C GLU A 71 13.48 0.55 5.41
N VAL A 72 13.93 0.43 4.15
CA VAL A 72 13.41 1.18 3.02
C VAL A 72 12.42 0.30 2.26
N TRP A 73 11.15 0.71 2.21
CA TRP A 73 10.18 0.20 1.25
C TRP A 73 9.93 1.26 0.19
N VAL A 74 9.67 0.84 -1.04
CA VAL A 74 9.47 1.76 -2.17
C VAL A 74 8.10 1.59 -2.76
N ASP A 75 7.31 2.64 -2.67
CA ASP A 75 5.95 2.72 -3.18
C ASP A 75 5.95 3.21 -4.64
N ASN A 76 5.17 2.53 -5.46
CA ASN A 76 4.94 2.88 -6.87
C ASN A 76 3.99 4.07 -7.08
N TRP A 77 3.85 4.92 -6.09
CA TRP A 77 2.94 6.05 -6.07
C TRP A 77 3.02 6.93 -7.33
N GLY A 78 1.88 7.16 -7.99
CA GLY A 78 1.86 7.91 -9.24
C GLY A 78 2.39 7.15 -10.46
N MET A 79 2.48 5.83 -10.40
CA MET A 79 2.77 4.99 -11.56
C MET A 79 1.47 4.49 -12.21
N ALA A 80 0.97 5.23 -13.21
CA ALA A 80 -0.01 4.74 -14.19
C ALA A 80 -1.17 3.90 -13.63
N GLY A 81 -1.75 4.32 -12.52
CA GLY A 81 -2.88 3.64 -11.88
C GLY A 81 -2.83 3.62 -10.36
N ALA A 82 -1.67 3.78 -9.76
CA ALA A 82 -1.56 4.04 -8.34
C ALA A 82 -1.99 5.47 -8.00
N PRO A 83 -2.50 5.76 -6.79
CA PRO A 83 -2.71 7.12 -6.33
C PRO A 83 -1.43 7.95 -6.35
N GLY A 84 -1.56 9.26 -6.33
CA GLY A 84 -0.44 10.19 -6.22
C GLY A 84 -0.12 10.99 -7.47
N ASP A 85 1.17 11.22 -7.73
CA ASP A 85 1.64 12.05 -8.84
C ASP A 85 1.23 11.45 -10.20
N SER A 86 0.93 12.32 -11.17
CA SER A 86 0.57 11.88 -12.51
C SER A 86 1.75 11.22 -13.24
N SER A 87 1.51 10.07 -13.83
CA SER A 87 2.47 9.42 -14.72
C SER A 87 2.36 9.98 -16.14
N HIS A 88 3.51 10.15 -16.80
CA HIS A 88 3.55 10.49 -18.23
C HIS A 88 3.31 9.28 -19.14
N PHE A 89 3.18 8.07 -18.60
CA PHE A 89 3.01 6.84 -19.38
C PHE A 89 1.88 6.94 -20.40
N LEU A 90 0.71 7.44 -19.98
CA LEU A 90 -0.45 7.56 -20.85
C LEU A 90 -0.35 8.70 -21.89
N CYS A 91 0.54 9.68 -21.67
CA CYS A 91 0.87 10.67 -22.70
C CYS A 91 1.70 10.05 -23.81
N ASP A 92 2.63 9.16 -23.46
CA ASP A 92 3.49 8.45 -24.42
C ASP A 92 2.77 7.26 -25.07
N HIS A 93 1.77 6.67 -24.39
CA HIS A 93 1.00 5.50 -24.80
C HIS A 93 -0.51 5.72 -24.62
N PRO A 94 -1.15 6.57 -25.43
CA PRO A 94 -2.57 6.93 -25.27
C PRO A 94 -3.53 5.76 -25.48
N ASP A 95 -3.14 4.71 -26.17
CA ASP A 95 -3.87 3.45 -26.33
C ASP A 95 -3.84 2.56 -25.06
N GLY A 96 -3.04 2.94 -24.07
CA GLY A 96 -2.89 2.24 -22.80
C GLY A 96 -4.01 2.47 -21.78
N HIS A 97 -4.87 3.47 -21.97
CA HIS A 97 -5.93 3.79 -21.03
C HIS A 97 -6.87 2.62 -20.73
N MET A 98 -7.29 2.49 -19.47
CA MET A 98 -8.48 1.71 -19.17
C MET A 98 -9.72 2.36 -19.79
N ILE A 99 -10.58 1.53 -20.37
CA ILE A 99 -11.86 1.96 -20.97
C ILE A 99 -12.99 1.33 -20.16
N PHE A 100 -13.99 2.13 -19.80
CA PHE A 100 -15.21 1.65 -19.19
C PHE A 100 -16.10 0.93 -20.21
N SER A 101 -17.00 0.07 -19.74
CA SER A 101 -17.90 -0.69 -20.62
C SER A 101 -18.87 0.17 -21.42
N ASN A 102 -19.13 1.42 -20.98
CA ASN A 102 -19.90 2.42 -21.71
C ASN A 102 -19.08 3.21 -22.75
N GLY A 103 -17.78 2.91 -22.90
CA GLY A 103 -16.88 3.55 -23.86
C GLY A 103 -16.09 4.74 -23.31
N ASP A 104 -16.37 5.21 -22.11
CA ASP A 104 -15.62 6.31 -21.49
C ASP A 104 -14.19 5.88 -21.15
N MET A 105 -13.24 6.77 -21.35
CA MET A 105 -11.84 6.55 -21.01
C MET A 105 -11.57 6.94 -19.56
N HIS A 106 -10.86 6.08 -18.80
CA HIS A 106 -10.37 6.45 -17.49
C HIS A 106 -9.18 7.40 -17.64
N PRO A 107 -9.18 8.58 -16.98
CA PRO A 107 -8.19 9.63 -17.29
C PRO A 107 -6.75 9.28 -16.85
N ARG A 108 -6.56 8.38 -15.88
CA ARG A 108 -5.25 8.12 -15.26
C ARG A 108 -4.83 6.66 -15.20
N MET A 109 -5.75 5.70 -15.40
CA MET A 109 -5.44 4.29 -15.19
C MET A 109 -5.06 3.57 -16.47
N VAL A 110 -4.02 2.78 -16.38
CA VAL A 110 -3.49 1.94 -17.46
C VAL A 110 -4.08 0.53 -17.38
N CYS A 111 -4.41 -0.03 -18.53
CA CYS A 111 -4.86 -1.40 -18.64
C CYS A 111 -3.79 -2.39 -18.16
N TYR A 112 -4.13 -3.23 -17.17
CA TYR A 112 -3.22 -4.24 -16.62
C TYR A 112 -2.87 -5.36 -17.62
N ASN A 113 -3.65 -5.54 -18.70
CA ASN A 113 -3.31 -6.45 -19.79
C ASN A 113 -2.40 -5.80 -20.87
N ASN A 114 -1.92 -4.57 -20.65
CA ASN A 114 -1.05 -3.90 -21.61
C ASN A 114 0.42 -4.36 -21.43
N PRO A 115 1.02 -5.06 -22.43
CA PRO A 115 2.41 -5.55 -22.32
C PRO A 115 3.44 -4.44 -22.25
N VAL A 116 3.15 -3.25 -22.81
CA VAL A 116 4.05 -2.08 -22.70
C VAL A 116 4.06 -1.59 -21.25
N PHE A 117 2.91 -1.65 -20.57
CA PHE A 117 2.84 -1.32 -19.15
C PHE A 117 3.57 -2.36 -18.28
N HIS A 118 3.49 -3.64 -18.64
CA HIS A 118 4.28 -4.68 -17.96
C HIS A 118 5.79 -4.38 -18.07
N GLN A 119 6.27 -3.98 -19.23
CA GLN A 119 7.69 -3.61 -19.41
C GLN A 119 8.03 -2.35 -18.61
N PHE A 120 7.18 -1.34 -18.63
CA PHE A 120 7.35 -0.13 -17.82
C PHE A 120 7.45 -0.42 -16.32
N ALA A 121 6.63 -1.33 -15.80
CA ALA A 121 6.71 -1.75 -14.41
C ALA A 121 8.02 -2.50 -14.10
N LYS A 122 8.51 -3.34 -15.04
CA LYS A 122 9.82 -4.01 -14.91
C LYS A 122 10.98 -3.02 -14.92
N ASP A 123 10.97 -2.04 -15.81
CA ASP A 123 12.00 -0.99 -15.89
C ASP A 123 12.05 -0.15 -14.59
N TRP A 124 10.89 0.06 -13.97
CA TRP A 124 10.81 0.68 -12.65
C TRP A 124 11.42 -0.21 -11.56
N LEU A 125 11.14 -1.51 -11.57
CA LEU A 125 11.72 -2.48 -10.64
C LEU A 125 13.25 -2.56 -10.77
N ASP A 126 13.79 -2.52 -12.01
CA ASP A 126 15.23 -2.44 -12.25
C ASP A 126 15.82 -1.20 -11.58
N THR A 127 15.13 -0.06 -11.70
CA THR A 127 15.56 1.19 -11.06
C THR A 127 15.53 1.08 -9.53
N VAL A 128 14.49 0.48 -8.96
CA VAL A 128 14.39 0.24 -7.50
C VAL A 128 15.55 -0.63 -7.03
N ALA A 129 15.90 -1.70 -7.77
CA ALA A 129 17.04 -2.56 -7.48
C ALA A 129 18.36 -1.79 -7.53
N GLU A 130 18.59 -0.97 -8.59
CA GLU A 130 19.78 -0.11 -8.73
C GLU A 130 19.92 0.90 -7.60
N MET A 131 18.79 1.41 -7.07
CA MET A 131 18.77 2.33 -5.91
C MET A 131 19.07 1.61 -4.60
N GLY A 132 19.07 0.27 -4.58
CA GLY A 132 19.45 -0.57 -3.44
C GLY A 132 18.29 -1.02 -2.55
N ALA A 133 17.06 -0.60 -2.82
CA ALA A 133 15.91 -1.02 -2.03
C ALA A 133 15.60 -2.52 -2.21
N LYS A 134 15.03 -3.14 -1.16
CA LYS A 134 14.77 -4.59 -1.09
C LYS A 134 13.30 -4.93 -0.99
N THR A 135 12.42 -3.96 -0.87
CA THR A 135 10.98 -4.16 -0.76
C THR A 135 10.25 -3.13 -1.59
N VAL A 136 9.35 -3.58 -2.44
CA VAL A 136 8.41 -2.72 -3.17
C VAL A 136 7.03 -2.80 -2.55
N PHE A 137 6.32 -1.70 -2.62
CA PHE A 137 4.97 -1.55 -2.13
C PHE A 137 4.05 -1.20 -3.31
N TRP A 138 3.11 -2.10 -3.60
CA TRP A 138 2.09 -1.95 -4.63
C TRP A 138 0.86 -1.31 -4.01
N ASP A 139 0.61 -0.06 -4.36
CA ASP A 139 -0.39 0.80 -3.73
C ASP A 139 -1.76 0.67 -4.41
N GLU A 140 -2.77 0.35 -3.63
CA GLU A 140 -4.20 0.33 -3.96
C GLU A 140 -4.54 -0.19 -5.39
N PRO A 141 -4.06 -1.37 -5.81
CA PRO A 141 -4.38 -1.89 -7.14
C PRO A 141 -5.88 -2.09 -7.30
N CYS A 142 -6.44 -1.55 -8.36
CA CYS A 142 -7.86 -1.69 -8.61
C CYS A 142 -8.23 -1.71 -10.09
N LEU A 143 -9.42 -2.24 -10.37
CA LEU A 143 -10.09 -2.13 -11.65
C LEU A 143 -11.38 -1.31 -11.43
N PRO A 144 -11.34 0.02 -11.65
CA PRO A 144 -12.42 0.90 -11.23
C PRO A 144 -13.76 0.61 -11.91
N LYS A 145 -14.84 0.93 -11.17
CA LYS A 145 -16.20 1.06 -11.71
C LYS A 145 -16.60 2.54 -11.70
N LYS A 146 -17.52 2.94 -12.55
CA LYS A 146 -18.03 4.32 -12.59
C LYS A 146 -18.61 4.78 -11.25
N SER A 147 -19.32 3.89 -10.55
CA SER A 147 -19.83 4.16 -9.21
C SER A 147 -18.75 4.55 -8.20
N MET A 148 -17.52 4.10 -8.41
CA MET A 148 -16.36 4.43 -7.55
C MET A 148 -15.69 5.76 -7.94
N THR A 149 -15.80 6.17 -9.22
CA THR A 149 -15.12 7.36 -9.74
C THR A 149 -15.98 8.62 -9.69
N ASP A 150 -17.25 8.52 -10.04
CA ASP A 150 -18.16 9.67 -10.14
C ASP A 150 -19.59 9.39 -9.63
N GLY A 151 -19.84 8.17 -9.13
CA GLY A 151 -21.15 7.77 -8.62
C GLY A 151 -22.24 7.58 -9.69
N THR A 152 -21.90 7.61 -11.00
CA THR A 152 -22.87 7.74 -12.10
C THR A 152 -23.20 6.44 -12.82
N GLY A 153 -22.99 5.27 -12.22
CA GLY A 153 -23.48 4.05 -12.85
C GLY A 153 -22.63 2.80 -12.69
N GLU A 154 -23.07 1.72 -13.34
CA GLU A 154 -22.53 0.37 -13.22
C GLU A 154 -21.41 0.04 -14.25
N ALA A 155 -20.98 1.02 -15.06
CA ALA A 155 -19.93 0.80 -16.03
C ALA A 155 -18.60 0.40 -15.33
N TYR A 156 -17.98 -0.64 -15.84
CA TYR A 156 -16.78 -1.28 -15.27
C TYR A 156 -15.58 -1.19 -16.22
N THR A 157 -14.37 -1.35 -15.71
CA THR A 157 -13.12 -1.48 -16.49
C THR A 157 -12.57 -2.92 -16.38
N CYS A 158 -11.70 -3.38 -17.27
CA CYS A 158 -11.25 -2.69 -18.46
C CYS A 158 -11.89 -3.30 -19.70
N CYS A 159 -12.44 -2.45 -20.55
CA CYS A 159 -13.09 -2.83 -21.81
C CYS A 159 -12.36 -2.23 -23.02
N CYS A 160 -11.03 -2.00 -22.92
CA CYS A 160 -10.23 -1.59 -24.07
C CYS A 160 -10.22 -2.67 -25.17
N PRO A 161 -9.81 -2.35 -26.42
CA PRO A 161 -9.80 -3.33 -27.51
C PRO A 161 -9.05 -4.63 -27.16
N ARG A 162 -7.93 -4.54 -26.43
CA ARG A 162 -7.17 -5.70 -25.97
C ARG A 162 -7.95 -6.58 -25.01
N CYS A 163 -8.57 -5.98 -23.98
CA CYS A 163 -9.37 -6.73 -23.02
C CYS A 163 -10.58 -7.39 -23.64
N LYS A 164 -11.24 -6.72 -24.60
CA LYS A 164 -12.35 -7.31 -25.36
C LYS A 164 -11.91 -8.52 -26.18
N ALA A 165 -10.74 -8.44 -26.85
CA ALA A 165 -10.20 -9.57 -27.61
C ALA A 165 -9.83 -10.75 -26.69
N LEU A 166 -9.17 -10.50 -25.56
CA LEU A 166 -8.83 -11.54 -24.57
C LEU A 166 -10.08 -12.19 -23.94
N PHE A 167 -11.12 -11.40 -23.70
CA PHE A 167 -12.39 -11.91 -23.20
C PHE A 167 -13.07 -12.81 -24.23
N GLU A 168 -13.15 -12.37 -25.49
CA GLU A 168 -13.73 -13.15 -26.58
C GLU A 168 -12.95 -14.44 -26.83
N GLU A 169 -11.62 -14.40 -26.76
CA GLU A 169 -10.76 -15.59 -26.86
C GLU A 169 -11.06 -16.60 -25.74
N LYS A 170 -11.23 -16.11 -24.48
CA LYS A 170 -11.48 -16.99 -23.32
C LYS A 170 -12.89 -17.57 -23.30
N TYR A 171 -13.91 -16.76 -23.63
CA TYR A 171 -15.31 -17.13 -23.40
C TYR A 171 -16.12 -17.37 -24.70
N GLY A 172 -15.52 -17.14 -25.88
CA GLY A 172 -16.16 -17.37 -27.18
C GLY A 172 -17.32 -16.42 -27.50
N ARG A 173 -17.41 -15.28 -26.80
CA ARG A 173 -18.46 -14.27 -27.01
C ARG A 173 -17.94 -12.86 -26.76
N PRO A 174 -18.56 -11.81 -27.31
CA PRO A 174 -18.22 -10.44 -27.04
C PRO A 174 -18.41 -10.09 -25.56
N MET A 175 -17.49 -9.22 -25.02
CA MET A 175 -17.59 -8.70 -23.67
C MET A 175 -18.86 -7.84 -23.51
N PRO A 176 -19.74 -8.12 -22.53
CA PRO A 176 -21.01 -7.42 -22.38
C PRO A 176 -20.84 -6.01 -21.79
N ILE A 177 -21.85 -5.15 -21.98
CA ILE A 177 -21.89 -3.79 -21.42
C ILE A 177 -22.11 -3.83 -19.88
N LEU A 178 -22.98 -4.73 -19.43
CA LEU A 178 -23.23 -4.97 -18.01
C LEU A 178 -22.39 -6.15 -17.53
N ALA A 179 -21.77 -5.99 -16.38
CA ALA A 179 -20.93 -7.05 -15.82
C ALA A 179 -21.77 -8.26 -15.40
N ASP A 180 -21.31 -9.45 -15.79
CA ASP A 180 -21.79 -10.75 -15.34
C ASP A 180 -20.67 -11.55 -14.65
N GLU A 181 -20.91 -12.81 -14.33
CA GLU A 181 -19.96 -13.67 -13.61
C GLU A 181 -18.66 -13.88 -14.42
N GLU A 182 -18.73 -14.06 -15.75
CA GLU A 182 -17.54 -14.22 -16.59
C GLU A 182 -16.72 -12.92 -16.66
N VAL A 183 -17.37 -11.76 -16.66
CA VAL A 183 -16.67 -10.46 -16.53
C VAL A 183 -16.00 -10.33 -15.16
N ALA A 184 -16.65 -10.74 -14.08
CA ALA A 184 -16.06 -10.70 -12.75
C ALA A 184 -14.81 -11.60 -12.67
N GLU A 185 -14.89 -12.81 -13.21
CA GLU A 185 -13.75 -13.73 -13.30
C GLU A 185 -12.63 -13.15 -14.18
N PHE A 186 -12.94 -12.62 -15.36
CA PHE A 186 -11.96 -12.02 -16.26
C PHE A 186 -11.20 -10.84 -15.61
N ARG A 187 -11.91 -10.01 -14.85
CA ARG A 187 -11.31 -8.88 -14.13
C ARG A 187 -10.39 -9.36 -13.00
N LYS A 188 -10.81 -10.39 -12.27
CA LYS A 188 -10.00 -11.05 -11.28
C LYS A 188 -8.70 -11.59 -11.90
N ASP A 189 -8.80 -12.37 -12.96
CA ASP A 189 -7.65 -12.93 -13.68
C ASP A 189 -6.71 -11.84 -14.22
N THR A 190 -7.28 -10.73 -14.71
CA THR A 190 -6.51 -9.59 -15.19
C THR A 190 -5.61 -9.03 -14.08
N MET A 191 -6.13 -8.84 -12.87
CA MET A 191 -5.35 -8.37 -11.73
C MET A 191 -4.30 -9.41 -11.30
N VAL A 192 -4.69 -10.66 -11.15
CA VAL A 192 -3.80 -11.74 -10.73
C VAL A 192 -2.64 -11.93 -11.72
N ASN A 193 -2.93 -11.89 -13.02
CA ASN A 193 -1.91 -12.02 -14.06
C ASN A 193 -0.92 -10.85 -14.07
N PHE A 194 -1.39 -9.61 -13.85
CA PHE A 194 -0.50 -8.47 -13.68
C PHE A 194 0.44 -8.68 -12.49
N PHE A 195 -0.10 -9.05 -11.33
CA PHE A 195 0.73 -9.30 -10.14
C PHE A 195 1.69 -10.46 -10.33
N ARG A 196 1.29 -11.53 -11.00
CA ARG A 196 2.22 -12.62 -11.33
C ARG A 196 3.41 -12.10 -12.12
N VAL A 197 3.18 -11.31 -13.16
CA VAL A 197 4.27 -10.76 -14.01
C VAL A 197 5.23 -9.89 -13.21
N VAL A 198 4.73 -8.99 -12.37
CA VAL A 198 5.59 -8.02 -11.65
C VAL A 198 6.25 -8.64 -10.43
N THR A 199 5.57 -9.54 -9.70
CA THR A 199 6.15 -10.19 -8.52
C THR A 199 7.19 -11.24 -8.90
N ASP A 200 6.96 -12.01 -9.96
CA ASP A 200 7.97 -12.94 -10.50
C ASP A 200 9.23 -12.19 -10.94
N TYR A 201 9.06 -11.05 -11.61
CA TYR A 201 10.20 -10.24 -12.03
C TYR A 201 10.95 -9.64 -10.84
N ALA A 202 10.24 -9.02 -9.89
CA ALA A 202 10.83 -8.48 -8.66
C ALA A 202 11.63 -9.54 -7.90
N HIS A 203 11.12 -10.78 -7.83
CA HIS A 203 11.82 -11.90 -7.21
C HIS A 203 13.16 -12.19 -7.88
N THR A 204 13.26 -12.12 -9.23
CA THR A 204 14.55 -12.30 -9.95
C THR A 204 15.58 -11.25 -9.59
N LEU A 205 15.14 -10.08 -9.12
CA LEU A 205 15.99 -8.97 -8.66
C LEU A 205 16.31 -9.04 -7.14
N GLY A 206 15.78 -10.05 -6.44
CA GLY A 206 15.90 -10.17 -4.99
C GLY A 206 15.08 -9.13 -4.22
N ILE A 207 14.02 -8.62 -4.83
CA ILE A 207 13.10 -7.64 -4.24
C ILE A 207 11.86 -8.36 -3.71
N ARG A 208 11.47 -8.05 -2.48
CA ARG A 208 10.23 -8.52 -1.84
C ARG A 208 9.03 -7.67 -2.30
N ASN A 209 7.89 -8.33 -2.40
CA ASN A 209 6.65 -7.71 -2.83
C ASN A 209 5.67 -7.54 -1.68
N THR A 210 5.25 -6.32 -1.46
CA THR A 210 4.20 -5.94 -0.52
C THR A 210 3.07 -5.29 -1.31
N CYS A 211 1.82 -5.62 -1.01
CA CYS A 211 0.66 -5.03 -1.68
C CYS A 211 -0.36 -4.55 -0.66
N CYS A 212 -0.85 -3.32 -0.79
CA CYS A 212 -1.92 -2.78 0.02
C CYS A 212 -3.22 -2.72 -0.78
N PHE A 213 -4.27 -3.33 -0.25
CA PHE A 213 -5.60 -3.30 -0.85
C PHE A 213 -6.52 -2.39 -0.07
N MET A 214 -7.31 -1.60 -0.79
CA MET A 214 -8.40 -0.84 -0.20
C MET A 214 -9.39 -1.78 0.52
N PRO A 215 -10.10 -1.32 1.55
CA PRO A 215 -11.18 -2.06 2.19
C PRO A 215 -12.17 -2.66 1.19
N GLY A 216 -12.62 -3.90 1.46
CA GLY A 216 -13.44 -4.69 0.53
C GLY A 216 -14.73 -4.02 0.04
N GLU A 217 -15.27 -3.06 0.81
CA GLU A 217 -16.44 -2.26 0.40
C GLU A 217 -16.18 -1.41 -0.87
N TYR A 218 -14.91 -1.04 -1.12
CA TYR A 218 -14.51 -0.28 -2.30
C TYR A 218 -14.12 -1.17 -3.47
N MET A 219 -13.49 -2.29 -3.17
CA MET A 219 -12.87 -3.13 -4.20
C MET A 219 -13.84 -4.10 -4.84
N ASN A 220 -14.79 -4.64 -4.08
CA ASN A 220 -15.64 -5.75 -4.50
C ASN A 220 -14.85 -6.88 -5.22
N MET A 221 -13.60 -7.13 -4.77
CA MET A 221 -12.63 -8.03 -5.40
C MET A 221 -11.89 -8.90 -4.38
N LEU A 222 -12.55 -9.29 -3.28
CA LEU A 222 -11.94 -10.14 -2.24
C LEU A 222 -11.36 -11.45 -2.80
N ASP A 223 -12.00 -12.02 -3.82
CA ASP A 223 -11.47 -13.23 -4.48
C ASP A 223 -10.16 -12.94 -5.21
N ALA A 224 -10.00 -11.76 -5.79
CA ALA A 224 -8.74 -11.37 -6.41
C ALA A 224 -7.63 -11.20 -5.35
N VAL A 225 -7.95 -10.66 -4.17
CA VAL A 225 -6.99 -10.56 -3.05
C VAL A 225 -6.49 -11.93 -2.63
N ARG A 226 -7.38 -12.94 -2.51
CA ARG A 226 -7.00 -14.31 -2.17
C ARG A 226 -6.11 -14.96 -3.23
N GLU A 227 -6.43 -14.77 -4.50
CA GLU A 227 -5.61 -15.33 -5.59
C GLU A 227 -4.27 -14.60 -5.74
N VAL A 228 -4.19 -13.29 -5.49
CA VAL A 228 -2.91 -12.56 -5.40
C VAL A 228 -2.10 -13.06 -4.20
N ALA A 229 -2.76 -13.31 -3.06
CA ALA A 229 -2.13 -13.90 -1.89
C ALA A 229 -1.52 -15.28 -2.18
N ALA A 230 -2.17 -16.10 -3.03
CA ALA A 230 -1.69 -17.40 -3.45
C ALA A 230 -0.44 -17.36 -4.36
N LEU A 231 -0.08 -16.19 -4.91
CA LEU A 231 1.10 -16.07 -5.76
C LEU A 231 2.39 -16.38 -4.97
N PRO A 232 3.33 -17.16 -5.54
CA PRO A 232 4.51 -17.62 -4.80
C PRO A 232 5.44 -16.47 -4.37
N HIS A 233 5.46 -15.39 -5.13
CA HIS A 233 6.34 -14.23 -4.91
C HIS A 233 5.61 -12.97 -4.41
N MET A 234 4.37 -13.11 -3.93
CA MET A 234 3.72 -12.12 -3.09
C MET A 234 4.12 -12.41 -1.64
N ASP A 235 4.86 -11.52 -0.99
CA ASP A 235 5.45 -11.77 0.32
C ASP A 235 4.60 -11.23 1.47
N ASN A 236 3.90 -10.11 1.23
CA ASN A 236 3.23 -9.35 2.27
C ASN A 236 1.93 -8.73 1.75
N LEU A 237 0.87 -8.80 2.53
CA LEU A 237 -0.45 -8.27 2.20
C LEU A 237 -0.84 -7.17 3.18
N GLY A 238 -1.35 -6.07 2.66
CA GLY A 238 -1.77 -4.93 3.44
C GLY A 238 -3.20 -4.49 3.20
N VAL A 239 -3.70 -3.70 4.13
CA VAL A 239 -4.99 -3.01 4.04
C VAL A 239 -4.88 -1.61 4.67
N ASP A 240 -5.60 -0.66 4.09
CA ASP A 240 -5.61 0.75 4.49
C ASP A 240 -7.01 1.24 4.89
N PRO A 241 -7.54 0.79 6.03
CA PRO A 241 -8.88 1.10 6.49
C PRO A 241 -8.98 2.54 7.01
N TYR A 242 -8.89 3.53 6.11
CA TYR A 242 -9.00 4.94 6.42
C TYR A 242 -10.44 5.30 6.80
N TRP A 243 -10.64 5.72 8.03
CA TRP A 243 -11.96 5.89 8.65
C TRP A 243 -12.61 7.25 8.41
N TYR A 244 -11.84 8.23 7.94
CA TYR A 244 -12.32 9.58 7.71
C TYR A 244 -12.11 10.04 6.26
N SER A 245 -13.15 10.60 5.67
CA SER A 245 -13.07 11.45 4.49
C SER A 245 -14.11 12.58 4.62
N ARG A 246 -13.98 13.64 3.81
CA ARG A 246 -14.90 14.80 3.88
C ARG A 246 -16.39 14.43 3.86
N ASN A 247 -16.75 13.33 3.21
CA ASN A 247 -18.13 12.88 3.03
C ASN A 247 -18.46 11.63 3.83
N ARG A 248 -17.52 11.09 4.60
CA ARG A 248 -17.69 9.83 5.30
C ARG A 248 -16.85 9.80 6.56
N TYR A 249 -17.51 9.39 7.66
CA TYR A 249 -16.87 9.05 8.91
C TYR A 249 -17.32 7.65 9.35
N LYS A 250 -16.35 6.87 9.78
CA LYS A 250 -16.55 5.58 10.44
C LYS A 250 -15.93 5.63 11.82
N HIS A 251 -16.39 4.81 12.75
CA HIS A 251 -15.74 4.71 14.05
C HIS A 251 -14.34 4.09 13.87
N PRO A 252 -13.26 4.78 14.28
CA PRO A 252 -11.88 4.37 13.94
C PRO A 252 -11.56 2.95 14.41
N TYR A 253 -11.85 2.64 15.69
CA TYR A 253 -11.54 1.33 16.24
C TYR A 253 -12.27 0.19 15.50
N GLU A 254 -13.58 0.28 15.37
CA GLU A 254 -14.40 -0.79 14.77
C GLU A 254 -14.05 -1.01 13.30
N TYR A 255 -13.85 0.08 12.57
CA TYR A 255 -13.54 0.04 11.14
C TYR A 255 -12.16 -0.56 10.88
N VAL A 256 -11.15 -0.07 11.60
CA VAL A 256 -9.76 -0.57 11.45
C VAL A 256 -9.66 -2.01 11.93
N TYR A 257 -10.26 -2.36 13.07
CA TYR A 257 -10.28 -3.73 13.57
C TYR A 257 -10.88 -4.70 12.56
N GLY A 258 -12.05 -4.39 12.02
CA GLY A 258 -12.77 -5.28 11.11
C GLY A 258 -11.98 -5.60 9.84
N TYR A 259 -11.45 -4.60 9.15
CA TYR A 259 -10.67 -4.81 7.92
C TYR A 259 -9.28 -5.38 8.19
N THR A 260 -8.65 -5.00 9.28
CA THR A 260 -7.40 -5.65 9.71
C THR A 260 -7.62 -7.14 9.93
N LYS A 261 -8.66 -7.51 10.69
CA LYS A 261 -8.96 -8.92 10.96
C LYS A 261 -9.21 -9.71 9.67
N GLN A 262 -9.97 -9.14 8.73
CA GLN A 262 -10.21 -9.77 7.44
C GLN A 262 -8.91 -10.01 6.65
N MET A 263 -8.01 -9.01 6.61
CA MET A 263 -6.72 -9.16 5.94
C MET A 263 -5.80 -10.16 6.66
N MET A 264 -5.80 -10.15 7.99
CA MET A 264 -5.05 -11.10 8.81
C MET A 264 -5.47 -12.55 8.56
N ASP A 265 -6.77 -12.79 8.39
CA ASP A 265 -7.29 -14.13 8.10
C ASP A 265 -6.79 -14.61 6.73
N ILE A 266 -6.80 -13.75 5.71
CA ILE A 266 -6.25 -14.07 4.38
C ILE A 266 -4.72 -14.28 4.46
N ALA A 267 -3.98 -13.38 5.09
CA ALA A 267 -2.54 -13.50 5.21
C ALA A 267 -2.14 -14.80 5.93
N THR A 268 -2.87 -15.17 6.98
CA THR A 268 -2.65 -16.43 7.72
C THR A 268 -2.97 -17.65 6.86
N GLU A 269 -4.08 -17.65 6.11
CA GLU A 269 -4.49 -18.73 5.22
C GLU A 269 -3.42 -19.05 4.16
N TYR A 270 -2.75 -18.01 3.65
CA TYR A 270 -1.73 -18.14 2.60
C TYR A 270 -0.28 -18.04 3.11
N GLU A 271 -0.08 -18.08 4.43
CA GLU A 271 1.24 -17.98 5.09
C GLU A 271 2.05 -16.75 4.65
N LYS A 272 1.37 -15.59 4.51
CA LYS A 272 1.99 -14.33 4.11
C LYS A 272 2.25 -13.42 5.31
N GLU A 273 3.27 -12.58 5.21
CA GLU A 273 3.41 -11.42 6.09
C GLU A 273 2.27 -10.42 5.84
N HIS A 274 2.10 -9.46 6.73
CA HIS A 274 1.02 -8.48 6.60
C HIS A 274 1.46 -7.09 7.05
N ASN A 275 0.75 -6.08 6.56
CA ASN A 275 0.83 -4.71 7.04
C ASN A 275 -0.57 -4.07 7.14
N VAL A 276 -0.69 -3.07 8.02
CA VAL A 276 -1.93 -2.31 8.20
C VAL A 276 -1.57 -0.83 8.20
N TRP A 277 -2.30 -0.07 7.42
CA TRP A 277 -2.12 1.36 7.33
C TRP A 277 -3.15 2.09 8.18
N ILE A 278 -2.68 2.97 9.06
CA ILE A 278 -3.54 3.88 9.80
C ILE A 278 -3.50 5.27 9.19
N GLN A 279 -4.64 5.93 9.21
CA GLN A 279 -4.79 7.27 8.66
C GLN A 279 -4.16 8.31 9.57
N THR A 280 -3.31 9.17 9.00
CA THR A 280 -2.78 10.35 9.67
C THR A 280 -2.92 11.61 8.83
N TYR A 281 -3.35 11.48 7.58
CA TYR A 281 -3.73 12.60 6.71
C TYR A 281 -5.19 12.98 6.90
N ALA A 282 -5.57 14.18 6.52
CA ALA A 282 -6.95 14.71 6.57
C ALA A 282 -7.62 14.58 7.96
N VAL A 283 -6.86 14.40 9.02
CA VAL A 283 -7.39 14.31 10.40
C VAL A 283 -7.85 15.69 10.84
N PRO A 284 -9.15 15.86 11.21
CA PRO A 284 -9.66 17.12 11.69
C PRO A 284 -9.06 17.53 13.05
N ALA A 285 -8.93 18.83 13.27
CA ALA A 285 -8.47 19.37 14.54
C ALA A 285 -9.33 18.88 15.71
N GLY A 286 -8.70 18.33 16.75
CA GLY A 286 -9.37 17.78 17.94
C GLY A 286 -9.78 16.32 17.83
N ARG A 287 -9.36 15.63 16.75
CA ARG A 287 -9.62 14.19 16.55
C ARG A 287 -8.32 13.38 16.44
N GLU A 288 -7.21 13.93 16.87
CA GLU A 288 -5.89 13.29 16.76
C GLU A 288 -5.79 12.03 17.64
N ASP A 289 -6.58 11.92 18.70
CA ASP A 289 -6.69 10.72 19.54
C ASP A 289 -7.25 9.50 18.79
N GLU A 290 -7.97 9.70 17.71
CA GLU A 290 -8.46 8.60 16.86
C GLU A 290 -7.33 7.80 16.21
N ILE A 291 -6.16 8.40 16.02
CA ILE A 291 -4.96 7.72 15.52
C ILE A 291 -4.51 6.63 16.51
N VAL A 292 -4.55 6.94 17.80
CA VAL A 292 -4.22 5.97 18.85
C VAL A 292 -5.22 4.83 18.87
N GLN A 293 -6.53 5.14 18.79
CA GLN A 293 -7.60 4.12 18.74
C GLN A 293 -7.45 3.21 17.51
N ALA A 294 -7.10 3.76 16.35
CA ALA A 294 -6.86 3.00 15.12
C ALA A 294 -5.65 2.06 15.25
N ALA A 295 -4.55 2.53 15.84
CA ALA A 295 -3.37 1.70 16.05
C ALA A 295 -3.64 0.55 17.04
N GLU A 296 -4.34 0.82 18.15
CA GLU A 296 -4.78 -0.21 19.09
C GLU A 296 -5.70 -1.23 18.41
N ALA A 297 -6.65 -0.78 17.59
CA ALA A 297 -7.54 -1.64 16.82
C ALA A 297 -6.78 -2.56 15.85
N ALA A 298 -5.81 -2.01 15.12
CA ALA A 298 -4.95 -2.79 14.24
C ALA A 298 -4.17 -3.86 15.01
N TYR A 299 -3.61 -3.49 16.16
CA TYR A 299 -2.88 -4.41 17.04
C TYR A 299 -3.78 -5.51 17.62
N ASP A 300 -4.96 -5.16 18.13
CA ASP A 300 -5.92 -6.08 18.74
C ASP A 300 -6.49 -7.08 17.72
N ALA A 301 -6.64 -6.65 16.46
CA ALA A 301 -7.04 -7.52 15.35
C ALA A 301 -5.93 -8.51 14.90
N GLY A 302 -4.73 -8.43 15.49
CA GLY A 302 -3.59 -9.29 15.18
C GLY A 302 -2.53 -8.65 14.27
N GLY A 303 -2.68 -7.39 13.87
CA GLY A 303 -1.68 -6.66 13.08
C GLY A 303 -0.34 -6.55 13.80
N ARG A 304 0.75 -6.88 13.12
CA ARG A 304 2.12 -6.83 13.67
C ARG A 304 3.10 -6.04 12.80
N CYS A 305 2.60 -5.42 11.75
CA CYS A 305 3.26 -4.35 11.00
C CYS A 305 2.25 -3.22 10.81
N VAL A 306 2.39 -2.14 11.56
CA VAL A 306 1.47 -1.00 11.55
C VAL A 306 2.19 0.22 11.00
N LEU A 307 1.69 0.74 9.90
CA LEU A 307 2.25 1.85 9.15
C LEU A 307 1.30 3.04 9.18
N ALA A 308 1.82 4.25 9.17
CA ALA A 308 1.04 5.49 9.15
C ALA A 308 1.14 6.20 7.80
N TRP A 309 0.02 6.59 7.23
CA TRP A 309 -0.02 7.45 6.06
C TRP A 309 -0.45 8.86 6.49
N SER A 310 0.45 9.82 6.66
CA SER A 310 1.89 9.81 6.41
C SER A 310 2.63 10.67 7.44
N TYR A 311 3.96 10.81 7.33
CA TYR A 311 4.79 11.66 8.17
C TYR A 311 4.21 13.08 8.28
N ALA A 312 4.23 13.64 9.48
CA ALA A 312 3.70 14.97 9.80
C ALA A 312 2.27 15.22 9.25
N GLY A 313 1.40 14.18 9.31
CA GLY A 313 0.01 14.31 8.87
C GLY A 313 -0.18 14.66 7.40
N GLY A 314 0.81 14.34 6.56
CA GLY A 314 0.77 14.66 5.12
C GLY A 314 0.95 16.14 4.81
N GLU A 315 1.70 16.89 5.62
CA GLU A 315 1.87 18.35 5.52
C GLU A 315 2.26 18.84 4.12
N SER A 316 2.91 17.97 3.33
CA SER A 316 3.41 18.30 1.99
C SER A 316 2.31 18.34 0.90
N ASN A 317 1.04 18.05 1.22
CA ASN A 317 -0.04 17.96 0.23
C ASN A 317 -1.37 18.56 0.72
N ASP A 318 -2.35 18.67 -0.20
CA ASP A 318 -3.67 19.23 0.06
C ASP A 318 -4.56 18.34 0.95
N TYR A 319 -4.18 17.10 1.17
CA TYR A 319 -4.86 16.16 2.07
C TYR A 319 -4.28 16.18 3.48
N ARG A 320 -3.42 17.16 3.80
CA ARG A 320 -2.82 17.27 5.13
C ARG A 320 -3.87 17.32 6.24
N ALA A 321 -3.48 16.86 7.42
CA ALA A 321 -4.25 17.05 8.64
C ALA A 321 -4.41 18.55 8.97
N ASP A 322 -5.47 18.92 9.67
CA ASP A 322 -5.68 20.31 10.09
C ASP A 322 -4.56 20.84 11.00
N ARG A 323 -3.95 19.95 11.79
CA ARG A 323 -2.83 20.26 12.71
C ARG A 323 -1.69 19.23 12.57
N PRO A 324 -0.83 19.35 11.53
CA PRO A 324 0.20 18.37 11.22
C PRO A 324 1.12 18.00 12.39
N GLU A 325 1.61 18.99 13.14
CA GLU A 325 2.47 18.75 14.31
C GLU A 325 1.75 17.92 15.40
N ARG A 326 0.47 18.22 15.68
CA ARG A 326 -0.33 17.46 16.66
C ARG A 326 -0.60 16.04 16.17
N THR A 327 -0.88 15.91 14.89
CA THR A 327 -1.07 14.62 14.23
C THR A 327 0.21 13.78 14.31
N TRP A 328 1.39 14.36 14.10
CA TRP A 328 2.65 13.64 14.27
C TRP A 328 2.88 13.19 15.71
N ILE A 329 2.64 14.05 16.69
CA ILE A 329 2.71 13.69 18.12
C ILE A 329 1.79 12.49 18.41
N ALA A 330 0.54 12.54 17.97
CA ALA A 330 -0.42 11.45 18.15
C ALA A 330 0.02 10.15 17.42
N THR A 331 0.63 10.27 16.24
CA THR A 331 1.19 9.13 15.51
C THR A 331 2.31 8.45 16.31
N VAL A 332 3.25 9.23 16.84
CA VAL A 332 4.33 8.70 17.69
C VAL A 332 3.79 8.05 18.96
N GLU A 333 2.78 8.67 19.60
CA GLU A 333 2.10 8.10 20.75
C GLU A 333 1.43 6.76 20.43
N ALA A 334 0.69 6.70 19.31
CA ALA A 334 0.03 5.50 18.81
C ALA A 334 1.02 4.33 18.64
N MET A 335 2.15 4.58 17.96
CA MET A 335 3.16 3.55 17.74
C MET A 335 3.84 3.11 19.03
N ARG A 336 4.12 4.03 19.95
CA ARG A 336 4.66 3.70 21.29
C ARG A 336 3.68 2.87 22.09
N ARG A 337 2.39 3.18 21.99
CA ARG A 337 1.32 2.47 22.72
C ARG A 337 1.24 1.01 22.29
N ILE A 338 1.17 0.72 21.01
CA ILE A 338 1.12 -0.68 20.52
C ILE A 338 2.42 -1.43 20.81
N ARG A 339 3.58 -0.77 20.80
CA ARG A 339 4.85 -1.38 21.24
C ARG A 339 4.84 -1.72 22.73
N GLN A 340 4.20 -0.91 23.57
CA GLN A 340 4.04 -1.23 24.98
C GLN A 340 3.13 -2.45 25.16
N LEU A 341 2.00 -2.50 24.46
CA LEU A 341 1.11 -3.66 24.47
C LEU A 341 1.83 -4.95 24.06
N GLU A 342 2.65 -4.90 23.03
CA GLU A 342 3.43 -6.05 22.57
C GLU A 342 4.47 -6.50 23.60
N ARG A 343 5.16 -5.58 24.25
CA ARG A 343 6.10 -5.90 25.34
C ARG A 343 5.39 -6.59 26.50
N ASP A 344 4.23 -6.07 26.90
CA ASP A 344 3.46 -6.61 28.01
C ASP A 344 2.94 -8.02 27.69
N ARG A 345 2.48 -8.26 26.44
CA ARG A 345 2.09 -9.58 25.94
C ARG A 345 3.25 -10.60 26.03
N ILE A 346 4.43 -10.23 25.51
CA ILE A 346 5.61 -11.09 25.53
C ILE A 346 6.03 -11.41 26.97
N LEU A 347 6.02 -10.42 27.87
CA LEU A 347 6.34 -10.62 29.26
C LEU A 347 5.34 -11.55 29.97
N ALA A 348 4.06 -11.42 29.68
CA ALA A 348 3.01 -12.30 30.23
C ALA A 348 3.20 -13.74 29.74
N GLU A 349 3.46 -13.95 28.46
CA GLU A 349 3.72 -15.28 27.89
C GLU A 349 4.97 -15.95 28.48
N ASN A 350 6.05 -15.18 28.66
CA ASN A 350 7.27 -15.69 29.27
C ASN A 350 7.03 -16.09 30.73
N ARG A 351 6.34 -15.25 31.52
CA ARG A 351 5.97 -15.60 32.90
C ARG A 351 5.15 -16.90 32.96
N ALA A 352 4.17 -17.07 32.07
CA ALA A 352 3.34 -18.26 32.02
C ALA A 352 4.15 -19.55 31.67
N LYS A 353 5.22 -19.43 30.89
CA LYS A 353 6.13 -20.54 30.57
C LYS A 353 7.02 -20.96 31.77
N TYR A 354 7.43 -20.00 32.62
CA TYR A 354 8.27 -20.28 33.79
C TYR A 354 7.49 -20.69 35.05
N MET A 355 6.17 -20.55 35.03
CA MET A 355 5.29 -20.99 36.14
C MET A 355 4.69 -22.39 35.94
N LYS A 356 4.99 -23.03 34.79
CA LYS A 356 4.69 -24.43 34.51
C LYS A 356 5.94 -25.31 34.70
#